data_8161cda48f1e8db28d3dd7447f037f01
#
_entry.id   8161cda48f1e8db28d3dd7447f037f01
#
_cell.length_a   1.000
_cell.length_b   1.000
_cell.length_c   1.000
_cell.angle_alpha   90.00
_cell.angle_beta   90.00
_cell.angle_gamma   90.00
#
_symmetry.space_group_name_H-M   'P 1'
#
loop_
_entity.id
_entity.type
_entity.pdbx_description
1 polymer ?
#
loop_
_entity_poly.entity_id
_entity_poly.type
_entity_poly.pdbx_seq_one_letter_code
_entity_poly.pdbx_strand_id
1 'polypeptide(L)'
;RWYLIPDAGDVAPSLAEALMSKGAEVLLAEPPLTPDATQQLLSDAAHAGPLDRVVYLAGLDVRLSETSDADAVEAAQQKICGGVLHLVQALVKSGDPPPQLTLVTRSAQAVADAPLVEPAQATLWGFARVLALEHPELRCRRLDLDIETPIATLLSDLLAAGTEDQVGWRGGRRYVARLQTVHTDQGRLSVP
;
A
#
# COMPACT_ATOMS: atom_id res chain seq x y z
N ARG A 1 9.31 12.50 9.65
CA ARG A 1 9.97 11.19 9.74
C ARG A 1 9.12 10.15 9.00
N TRP A 2 9.77 9.32 8.21
CA TRP A 2 9.18 8.27 7.39
C TRP A 2 9.63 6.90 7.86
N TYR A 3 8.71 5.96 7.87
CA TYR A 3 9.01 4.56 8.15
C TYR A 3 8.61 3.71 6.95
N LEU A 4 9.57 3.03 6.33
CA LEU A 4 9.35 2.20 5.16
C LEU A 4 9.41 0.72 5.56
N ILE A 5 8.37 -0.03 5.22
CA ILE A 5 8.37 -1.49 5.25
C ILE A 5 8.83 -1.96 3.88
N PRO A 6 10.08 -2.41 3.74
CA PRO A 6 10.71 -2.60 2.44
C PRO A 6 10.14 -3.78 1.65
N ASP A 7 10.23 -3.65 0.32
CA ASP A 7 10.23 -4.78 -0.61
C ASP A 7 11.62 -5.45 -0.62
N ALA A 8 11.71 -6.65 -1.18
CA ALA A 8 12.98 -7.36 -1.36
C ALA A 8 13.80 -6.81 -2.57
N GLY A 9 13.19 -5.90 -3.34
CA GLY A 9 13.82 -5.27 -4.50
C GLY A 9 14.41 -3.90 -4.18
N ASP A 10 14.46 -3.05 -5.20
CA ASP A 10 15.13 -1.75 -5.15
C ASP A 10 14.17 -0.57 -4.88
N VAL A 11 12.87 -0.80 -4.71
CA VAL A 11 11.89 0.29 -4.56
C VAL A 11 12.10 1.02 -3.24
N ALA A 12 12.22 0.27 -2.13
CA ALA A 12 12.42 0.88 -0.82
C ALA A 12 13.76 1.62 -0.69
N PRO A 13 14.91 1.04 -1.06
CA PRO A 13 16.18 1.77 -1.03
C PRO A 13 16.18 3.03 -1.89
N SER A 14 15.68 2.95 -3.13
CA SER A 14 15.59 4.09 -4.03
C SER A 14 14.65 5.19 -3.52
N LEU A 15 13.53 4.80 -2.93
CA LEU A 15 12.59 5.74 -2.31
C LEU A 15 13.21 6.40 -1.07
N ALA A 16 13.93 5.64 -0.24
CA ALA A 16 14.61 6.16 0.94
C ALA A 16 15.65 7.22 0.55
N GLU A 17 16.49 6.92 -0.44
CA GLU A 17 17.49 7.89 -0.97
C GLU A 17 16.80 9.16 -1.50
N ALA A 18 15.73 9.00 -2.27
CA ALA A 18 14.97 10.12 -2.81
C ALA A 18 14.31 10.98 -1.72
N LEU A 19 13.77 10.37 -0.67
CA LEU A 19 13.21 11.08 0.49
C LEU A 19 14.29 11.82 1.28
N MET A 20 15.43 11.17 1.55
CA MET A 20 16.56 11.77 2.25
C MET A 20 17.14 12.96 1.47
N SER A 21 17.17 12.89 0.14
CA SER A 21 17.59 14.01 -0.71
C SER A 21 16.69 15.25 -0.58
N LYS A 22 15.45 15.06 -0.09
CA LYS A 22 14.48 16.13 0.22
C LYS A 22 14.52 16.57 1.68
N GLY A 23 15.47 16.06 2.47
CA GLY A 23 15.63 16.40 3.88
C GLY A 23 14.76 15.59 4.83
N ALA A 24 14.13 14.51 4.36
CA ALA A 24 13.36 13.62 5.23
C ALA A 24 14.29 12.70 6.05
N GLU A 25 13.93 12.44 7.28
CA GLU A 25 14.50 11.34 8.05
C GLU A 25 13.74 10.05 7.69
N VAL A 26 14.47 9.02 7.30
CA VAL A 26 13.89 7.75 6.83
C VAL A 26 14.42 6.59 7.66
N LEU A 27 13.51 5.78 8.15
CA LEU A 27 13.77 4.52 8.83
C LEU A 27 13.31 3.37 7.93
N LEU A 28 14.15 2.35 7.79
CA LEU A 28 13.80 1.12 7.09
C LEU A 28 13.54 0.03 8.12
N ALA A 29 12.41 -0.67 7.99
CA ALA A 29 12.14 -1.86 8.81
C ALA A 29 13.06 -3.00 8.40
N GLU A 30 13.46 -3.80 9.38
CA GLU A 30 14.22 -5.03 9.12
C GLU A 30 13.29 -6.25 9.16
N PRO A 31 13.29 -7.13 8.14
CA PRO A 31 12.56 -8.40 8.19
C PRO A 31 13.19 -9.38 9.21
N PRO A 32 12.43 -10.33 9.79
CA PRO A 32 11.02 -10.61 9.51
C PRO A 32 10.07 -9.74 10.33
N LEU A 33 8.95 -9.32 9.71
CA LEU A 33 7.90 -8.55 10.37
C LEU A 33 6.92 -9.49 11.09
N THR A 34 7.34 -10.05 12.20
CA THR A 34 6.43 -10.72 13.14
C THR A 34 5.62 -9.68 13.92
N PRO A 35 4.47 -10.04 14.52
CA PRO A 35 3.69 -9.10 15.33
C PRO A 35 4.53 -8.39 16.41
N ASP A 36 5.32 -9.15 17.15
CA ASP A 36 6.15 -8.62 18.24
C ASP A 36 7.29 -7.74 17.72
N ALA A 37 7.98 -8.18 16.64
CA ALA A 37 9.03 -7.38 16.01
C ALA A 37 8.46 -6.07 15.45
N THR A 38 7.31 -6.10 14.79
CA THR A 38 6.66 -4.90 14.27
C THR A 38 6.28 -3.94 15.38
N GLN A 39 5.71 -4.45 16.48
CA GLN A 39 5.37 -3.64 17.65
C GLN A 39 6.61 -2.99 18.27
N GLN A 40 7.68 -3.76 18.44
CA GLN A 40 8.94 -3.27 19.01
C GLN A 40 9.57 -2.19 18.15
N LEU A 41 9.71 -2.44 16.85
CA LEU A 41 10.28 -1.49 15.89
C LEU A 41 9.53 -0.16 15.85
N LEU A 42 8.19 -0.21 15.85
CA LEU A 42 7.38 1.01 15.90
C LEU A 42 7.49 1.73 17.25
N SER A 43 7.57 0.99 18.35
CA SER A 43 7.80 1.56 19.68
C SER A 43 9.14 2.28 19.73
N ASP A 44 10.21 1.64 19.25
CA ASP A 44 11.56 2.22 19.23
C ASP A 44 11.61 3.46 18.31
N ALA A 45 10.97 3.39 17.15
CA ALA A 45 10.85 4.53 16.26
C ALA A 45 10.09 5.69 16.90
N ALA A 46 9.00 5.43 17.62
CA ALA A 46 8.22 6.44 18.33
C ALA A 46 8.98 7.06 19.50
N HIS A 47 9.81 6.30 20.21
CA HIS A 47 10.68 6.84 21.28
C HIS A 47 11.72 7.83 20.75
N ALA A 48 12.19 7.64 19.52
CA ALA A 48 13.14 8.54 18.88
C ALA A 48 12.48 9.80 18.28
N GLY A 49 11.14 9.90 18.33
CA GLY A 49 10.33 11.04 17.88
C GLY A 49 9.12 10.61 17.04
N PRO A 50 8.16 11.52 16.79
CA PRO A 50 6.92 11.19 16.08
C PRO A 50 7.20 10.72 14.65
N LEU A 51 6.44 9.73 14.20
CA LEU A 51 6.39 9.29 12.81
C LEU A 51 5.27 10.04 12.09
N ASP A 52 5.57 10.63 10.93
CA ASP A 52 4.57 11.30 10.11
C ASP A 52 3.91 10.34 9.13
N ARG A 53 4.70 9.43 8.57
CA ARG A 53 4.28 8.55 7.48
C ARG A 53 4.87 7.15 7.58
N VAL A 54 4.05 6.17 7.26
CA VAL A 54 4.45 4.77 7.08
C VAL A 54 4.10 4.34 5.67
N VAL A 55 5.05 3.74 4.95
CA VAL A 55 4.85 3.24 3.59
C VAL A 55 5.12 1.74 3.57
N TYR A 56 4.12 0.96 3.19
CA TYR A 56 4.20 -0.49 3.06
C TYR A 56 4.50 -0.88 1.61
N LEU A 57 5.70 -1.39 1.37
CA LEU A 57 6.21 -1.82 0.06
C LEU A 57 6.34 -3.34 -0.05
N ALA A 58 6.37 -4.07 1.09
CA ALA A 58 6.58 -5.52 1.10
C ALA A 58 5.52 -6.33 0.30
N GLY A 59 4.37 -5.72 0.03
CA GLY A 59 3.37 -6.31 -0.87
C GLY A 59 3.85 -6.49 -2.31
N LEU A 60 4.81 -5.69 -2.76
CA LEU A 60 5.36 -5.72 -4.12
C LEU A 60 6.09 -7.03 -4.46
N ASP A 61 6.54 -7.75 -3.43
CA ASP A 61 7.24 -9.04 -3.58
C ASP A 61 6.30 -10.22 -3.81
N VAL A 62 5.00 -10.04 -3.57
CA VAL A 62 4.05 -11.14 -3.65
C VAL A 62 3.46 -11.19 -5.04
N ARG A 63 3.74 -12.30 -5.72
CA ARG A 63 3.26 -12.59 -7.06
C ARG A 63 2.66 -13.98 -7.12
N LEU A 64 1.60 -14.12 -7.88
CA LEU A 64 0.99 -15.40 -8.22
C LEU A 64 1.09 -15.61 -9.72
N SER A 65 1.31 -16.86 -10.12
CA SER A 65 1.25 -17.28 -11.51
C SER A 65 -0.10 -17.96 -11.79
N GLU A 66 -0.42 -18.17 -13.07
CA GLU A 66 -1.62 -18.92 -13.47
C GLU A 66 -1.59 -20.40 -12.99
N THR A 67 -0.40 -20.90 -12.66
CA THR A 67 -0.19 -22.27 -12.17
C THR A 67 -0.06 -22.36 -10.65
N SER A 68 -0.27 -21.26 -9.93
CA SER A 68 -0.23 -21.25 -8.47
C SER A 68 -1.37 -22.10 -7.90
N ASP A 69 -1.04 -23.02 -7.00
CA ASP A 69 -2.00 -23.84 -6.29
C ASP A 69 -2.65 -23.10 -5.10
N ALA A 70 -3.57 -23.76 -4.42
CA ALA A 70 -4.28 -23.19 -3.29
C ALA A 70 -3.35 -22.82 -2.12
N ASP A 71 -2.31 -23.65 -1.88
CA ASP A 71 -1.35 -23.42 -0.80
C ASP A 71 -0.50 -22.17 -1.07
N ALA A 72 -0.10 -21.98 -2.33
CA ALA A 72 0.61 -20.76 -2.76
C ALA A 72 -0.26 -19.51 -2.62
N VAL A 73 -1.54 -19.61 -2.95
CA VAL A 73 -2.50 -18.50 -2.77
C VAL A 73 -2.67 -18.18 -1.28
N GLU A 74 -2.85 -19.20 -0.43
CA GLU A 74 -2.96 -18.99 1.02
C GLU A 74 -1.70 -18.34 1.59
N ALA A 75 -0.51 -18.84 1.24
CA ALA A 75 0.76 -18.29 1.68
C ALA A 75 0.94 -16.83 1.23
N ALA A 76 0.53 -16.50 0.00
CA ALA A 76 0.55 -15.15 -0.52
C ALA A 76 -0.37 -14.22 0.31
N GLN A 77 -1.59 -14.67 0.65
CA GLN A 77 -2.53 -13.91 1.45
C GLN A 77 -2.04 -13.71 2.89
N GLN A 78 -1.49 -14.74 3.50
CA GLN A 78 -0.90 -14.64 4.84
C GLN A 78 0.26 -13.64 4.86
N LYS A 79 1.12 -13.67 3.86
CA LYS A 79 2.25 -12.73 3.75
C LYS A 79 1.77 -11.29 3.58
N ILE A 80 0.84 -11.05 2.67
CA ILE A 80 0.38 -9.71 2.30
C ILE A 80 -0.57 -9.12 3.36
N CYS A 81 -1.68 -9.79 3.62
CA CYS A 81 -2.69 -9.28 4.55
C CYS A 81 -2.25 -9.44 6.00
N GLY A 82 -1.58 -10.54 6.36
CA GLY A 82 -1.03 -10.74 7.69
C GLY A 82 0.02 -9.68 8.03
N GLY A 83 0.94 -9.37 7.13
CA GLY A 83 1.95 -8.33 7.34
C GLY A 83 1.33 -6.95 7.60
N VAL A 84 0.35 -6.56 6.79
CA VAL A 84 -0.36 -5.27 6.99
C VAL A 84 -1.21 -5.30 8.25
N LEU A 85 -1.86 -6.42 8.56
CA LEU A 85 -2.65 -6.54 9.80
C LEU A 85 -1.80 -6.30 11.04
N HIS A 86 -0.62 -6.93 11.12
CA HIS A 86 0.31 -6.73 12.23
C HIS A 86 0.78 -5.27 12.32
N LEU A 87 1.10 -4.67 11.17
CA LEU A 87 1.48 -3.26 11.10
C LEU A 87 0.37 -2.35 11.62
N VAL A 88 -0.87 -2.54 11.17
CA VAL A 88 -2.03 -1.75 11.61
C VAL A 88 -2.28 -1.91 13.10
N GLN A 89 -2.24 -3.13 13.62
CA GLN A 89 -2.41 -3.40 15.06
C GLN A 89 -1.35 -2.69 15.91
N ALA A 90 -0.13 -2.59 15.40
CA ALA A 90 0.94 -1.87 16.07
C ALA A 90 0.78 -0.35 15.96
N LEU A 91 0.38 0.17 14.79
CA LEU A 91 0.14 1.60 14.57
C LEU A 91 -0.99 2.16 15.42
N VAL A 92 -2.09 1.42 15.55
CA VAL A 92 -3.23 1.82 16.39
C VAL A 92 -2.84 1.92 17.88
N LYS A 93 -1.82 1.17 18.30
CA LYS A 93 -1.30 1.19 19.68
C LYS A 93 -0.17 2.22 19.89
N SER A 94 0.43 2.76 18.84
CA SER A 94 1.70 3.50 18.92
C SER A 94 1.58 4.97 19.31
N GLY A 95 0.37 5.50 19.48
CA GLY A 95 0.17 6.88 19.94
C GLY A 95 -0.85 7.68 19.13
N ASP A 96 -1.06 8.92 19.57
CA ASP A 96 -2.05 9.85 18.99
C ASP A 96 -1.38 11.20 18.69
N PRO A 97 -1.42 11.73 17.46
CA PRO A 97 -2.03 11.10 16.28
C PRO A 97 -1.13 10.02 15.65
N PRO A 98 -1.72 8.94 15.09
CA PRO A 98 -0.95 7.94 14.36
C PRO A 98 -0.42 8.48 13.03
N PRO A 99 0.68 7.92 12.50
CA PRO A 99 1.21 8.30 11.20
C PRO A 99 0.23 7.95 10.06
N GLN A 100 0.33 8.66 8.95
CA GLN A 100 -0.40 8.30 7.74
C GLN A 100 0.16 7.00 7.16
N LEU A 101 -0.69 6.01 6.91
CA LEU A 101 -0.34 4.75 6.26
C LEU A 101 -0.54 4.85 4.74
N THR A 102 0.45 4.43 3.97
CA THR A 102 0.32 4.25 2.52
C THR A 102 0.67 2.82 2.14
N LEU A 103 -0.25 2.14 1.46
CA LEU A 103 -0.03 0.81 0.89
C LEU A 103 0.29 0.97 -0.59
N VAL A 104 1.42 0.40 -1.02
CA VAL A 104 1.85 0.44 -2.41
C VAL A 104 1.70 -0.93 -3.03
N THR A 105 1.07 -0.98 -4.19
CA THR A 105 0.89 -2.18 -5.01
C THR A 105 1.36 -1.93 -6.45
N ARG A 106 1.47 -2.98 -7.23
CA ARG A 106 1.84 -2.90 -8.63
C ARG A 106 0.87 -3.70 -9.48
N SER A 107 0.18 -3.02 -10.41
CA SER A 107 -0.80 -3.64 -11.32
C SER A 107 -1.87 -4.46 -10.59
N ALA A 108 -2.26 -4.02 -9.39
CA ALA A 108 -3.25 -4.69 -8.57
C ALA A 108 -4.69 -4.26 -8.87
N GLN A 109 -4.86 -3.21 -9.65
CA GLN A 109 -6.17 -2.69 -10.04
C GLN A 109 -6.27 -2.55 -11.56
N ALA A 110 -7.43 -2.88 -12.11
CA ALA A 110 -7.76 -2.54 -13.50
C ALA A 110 -8.00 -1.02 -13.58
N VAL A 111 -7.08 -0.31 -14.20
CA VAL A 111 -7.13 1.15 -14.34
C VAL A 111 -7.03 1.50 -15.82
N ALA A 112 -7.94 2.31 -16.33
CA ALA A 112 -8.11 2.57 -17.74
C ALA A 112 -8.25 1.24 -18.54
N ASP A 113 -7.50 1.07 -19.62
CA ASP A 113 -7.50 -0.14 -20.43
C ASP A 113 -6.43 -1.17 -19.97
N ALA A 114 -5.70 -0.88 -18.88
CA ALA A 114 -4.69 -1.80 -18.37
C ALA A 114 -5.35 -2.94 -17.58
N PRO A 115 -5.01 -4.20 -17.90
CA PRO A 115 -5.57 -5.36 -17.20
C PRO A 115 -5.04 -5.45 -15.78
N LEU A 116 -5.75 -6.16 -14.92
CA LEU A 116 -5.24 -6.64 -13.65
C LEU A 116 -4.18 -7.72 -13.92
N VAL A 117 -2.99 -7.58 -13.32
CA VAL A 117 -1.87 -8.51 -13.52
C VAL A 117 -1.50 -9.23 -12.23
N GLU A 118 -1.64 -8.56 -11.07
CA GLU A 118 -1.22 -9.09 -9.77
C GLU A 118 -2.40 -9.24 -8.80
N PRO A 119 -3.22 -10.27 -8.95
CA PRO A 119 -4.44 -10.43 -8.13
C PRO A 119 -4.15 -10.60 -6.64
N ALA A 120 -3.00 -11.18 -6.27
CA ALA A 120 -2.62 -11.30 -4.87
C ALA A 120 -2.52 -9.94 -4.18
N GLN A 121 -1.96 -8.95 -4.85
CA GLN A 121 -1.82 -7.60 -4.30
C GLN A 121 -3.16 -6.84 -4.26
N ALA A 122 -4.15 -7.23 -5.06
CA ALA A 122 -5.48 -6.63 -5.05
C ALA A 122 -6.20 -6.79 -3.70
N THR A 123 -5.82 -7.81 -2.91
CA THR A 123 -6.39 -8.02 -1.58
C THR A 123 -6.05 -6.91 -0.60
N LEU A 124 -4.89 -6.24 -0.76
CA LEU A 124 -4.56 -5.04 0.03
C LEU A 124 -5.56 -3.90 -0.19
N TRP A 125 -6.11 -3.78 -1.38
CA TRP A 125 -7.13 -2.77 -1.67
C TRP A 125 -8.45 -3.07 -0.95
N GLY A 126 -8.84 -4.35 -0.90
CA GLY A 126 -9.99 -4.80 -0.12
C GLY A 126 -9.78 -4.53 1.37
N PHE A 127 -8.65 -4.97 1.92
CA PHE A 127 -8.26 -4.72 3.30
C PHE A 127 -8.26 -3.23 3.66
N ALA A 128 -7.63 -2.41 2.83
CA ALA A 128 -7.52 -0.96 3.07
C ALA A 128 -8.85 -0.22 2.98
N ARG A 129 -9.85 -0.72 2.23
CA ARG A 129 -11.21 -0.16 2.25
C ARG A 129 -11.88 -0.35 3.61
N VAL A 130 -11.73 -1.54 4.19
CA VAL A 130 -12.23 -1.82 5.55
C VAL A 130 -11.47 -0.97 6.56
N LEU A 131 -10.13 -0.93 6.47
CA LEU A 131 -9.29 -0.14 7.34
C LEU A 131 -9.67 1.35 7.35
N ALA A 132 -9.99 1.92 6.19
CA ALA A 132 -10.39 3.32 6.09
C ALA A 132 -11.71 3.63 6.82
N LEU A 133 -12.56 2.63 7.04
CA LEU A 133 -13.80 2.74 7.79
C LEU A 133 -13.61 2.50 9.29
N GLU A 134 -12.78 1.54 9.65
CA GLU A 134 -12.54 1.15 11.05
C GLU A 134 -11.52 2.05 11.75
N HIS A 135 -10.51 2.51 11.00
CA HIS A 135 -9.39 3.32 11.50
C HIS A 135 -9.12 4.54 10.60
N PRO A 136 -10.09 5.47 10.48
CA PRO A 136 -9.94 6.67 9.64
C PRO A 136 -8.78 7.57 10.08
N GLU A 137 -8.36 7.49 11.34
CA GLU A 137 -7.22 8.21 11.90
C GLU A 137 -5.89 7.87 11.20
N LEU A 138 -5.74 6.65 10.66
CA LEU A 138 -4.57 6.23 9.90
C LEU A 138 -4.50 6.87 8.50
N ARG A 139 -5.56 7.52 8.05
CA ARG A 139 -5.62 8.19 6.73
C ARG A 139 -5.03 7.33 5.63
N CYS A 140 -5.43 6.03 5.60
CA CYS A 140 -4.83 5.01 4.74
C CYS A 140 -4.99 5.34 3.26
N ARG A 141 -3.86 5.45 2.55
CA ARG A 141 -3.79 5.64 1.11
C ARG A 141 -3.39 4.36 0.39
N ARG A 142 -3.85 4.20 -0.84
CA ARG A 142 -3.54 3.08 -1.75
C ARG A 142 -2.97 3.64 -3.04
N LEU A 143 -1.75 3.26 -3.36
CA LEU A 143 -1.09 3.65 -4.59
C LEU A 143 -0.79 2.39 -5.41
N ASP A 144 -1.35 2.31 -6.60
CA ASP A 144 -1.11 1.20 -7.53
C ASP A 144 -0.28 1.67 -8.72
N LEU A 145 0.92 1.15 -8.81
CA LEU A 145 1.91 1.53 -9.82
C LEU A 145 1.83 0.58 -11.02
N ASP A 146 2.24 1.01 -12.19
CA ASP A 146 2.64 0.08 -13.25
C ASP A 146 4.12 -0.32 -13.10
N ILE A 147 4.56 -1.24 -13.97
CA ILE A 147 5.94 -1.75 -13.93
C ILE A 147 6.95 -0.62 -14.23
N GLU A 148 6.54 0.34 -15.05
CA GLU A 148 7.42 1.39 -15.55
C GLU A 148 7.35 2.67 -14.72
N THR A 149 6.55 2.70 -13.65
CA THR A 149 6.41 3.91 -12.81
C THR A 149 7.73 4.27 -12.15
N PRO A 150 8.32 5.45 -12.47
CA PRO A 150 9.58 5.86 -11.86
C PRO A 150 9.43 6.15 -10.37
N ILE A 151 10.50 5.95 -9.59
CA ILE A 151 10.54 6.33 -8.17
C ILE A 151 10.22 7.81 -7.95
N ALA A 152 10.64 8.68 -8.86
CA ALA A 152 10.32 10.11 -8.79
C ALA A 152 8.81 10.38 -8.83
N THR A 153 8.05 9.57 -9.56
CA THR A 153 6.59 9.65 -9.61
C THR A 153 5.96 9.19 -8.29
N LEU A 154 6.41 8.05 -7.74
CA LEU A 154 5.99 7.58 -6.43
C LEU A 154 6.30 8.62 -5.34
N LEU A 155 7.52 9.16 -5.33
CA LEU A 155 7.92 10.21 -4.40
C LEU A 155 7.02 11.44 -4.50
N SER A 156 6.76 11.91 -5.73
CA SER A 156 5.91 13.07 -5.98
C SER A 156 4.49 12.88 -5.44
N ASP A 157 3.91 11.68 -5.63
CA ASP A 157 2.57 11.38 -5.12
C ASP A 157 2.55 11.26 -3.59
N LEU A 158 3.59 10.66 -2.99
CA LEU A 158 3.73 10.56 -1.54
C LEU A 158 3.88 11.95 -0.87
N LEU A 159 4.56 12.88 -1.53
CA LEU A 159 4.78 14.25 -1.02
C LEU A 159 3.59 15.17 -1.32
N ALA A 160 2.75 14.83 -2.28
CA ALA A 160 1.61 15.66 -2.66
C ALA A 160 0.62 15.82 -1.50
N ALA A 161 0.18 17.06 -1.27
CA ALA A 161 -0.89 17.41 -0.33
C ALA A 161 -2.26 17.13 -0.98
N GLY A 162 -2.56 15.87 -1.26
CA GLY A 162 -3.82 15.46 -1.89
C GLY A 162 -4.75 14.74 -0.91
N THR A 163 -6.06 14.85 -1.16
CA THR A 163 -7.10 14.13 -0.41
C THR A 163 -7.43 12.77 -1.00
N GLU A 164 -6.84 12.44 -2.16
CA GLU A 164 -7.12 11.19 -2.87
C GLU A 164 -6.45 10.02 -2.15
N ASP A 165 -7.28 9.07 -1.74
CA ASP A 165 -6.85 7.88 -1.02
C ASP A 165 -6.67 6.66 -1.93
N GLN A 166 -7.14 6.72 -3.17
CA GLN A 166 -7.07 5.65 -4.18
C GLN A 166 -6.51 6.19 -5.48
N VAL A 167 -5.27 5.87 -5.75
CA VAL A 167 -4.53 6.37 -6.91
C VAL A 167 -3.92 5.22 -7.69
N GLY A 168 -4.09 5.24 -9.00
CA GLY A 168 -3.41 4.34 -9.93
C GLY A 168 -2.55 5.14 -10.92
N TRP A 169 -1.35 4.66 -11.19
CA TRP A 169 -0.46 5.19 -12.21
C TRP A 169 -0.36 4.22 -13.38
N ARG A 170 -0.64 4.69 -14.60
CA ARG A 170 -0.52 3.90 -15.83
C ARG A 170 0.02 4.77 -16.96
N GLY A 171 1.11 4.33 -17.59
CA GLY A 171 1.72 5.05 -18.71
C GLY A 171 2.03 6.52 -18.39
N GLY A 172 2.53 6.79 -17.18
CA GLY A 172 2.85 8.14 -16.71
C GLY A 172 1.63 9.02 -16.39
N ARG A 173 0.41 8.48 -16.41
CA ARG A 173 -0.82 9.21 -16.08
C ARG A 173 -1.33 8.78 -14.70
N ARG A 174 -1.80 9.78 -13.94
CA ARG A 174 -2.40 9.59 -12.63
C ARG A 174 -3.92 9.44 -12.76
N TYR A 175 -4.45 8.35 -12.21
CA TYR A 175 -5.88 8.04 -12.18
C TYR A 175 -6.37 8.01 -10.73
N VAL A 176 -7.61 8.39 -10.53
CA VAL A 176 -8.29 8.35 -9.23
C VAL A 176 -9.64 7.70 -9.38
N ALA A 177 -10.06 6.95 -8.36
CA ALA A 177 -11.36 6.27 -8.38
C ALA A 177 -12.51 7.28 -8.27
N ARG A 178 -13.55 7.10 -9.09
CA ARG A 178 -14.79 7.89 -9.01
C ARG A 178 -16.01 6.99 -9.19
N LEU A 179 -17.01 7.22 -8.34
CA LEU A 179 -18.32 6.60 -8.54
C LEU A 179 -19.05 7.31 -9.67
N GLN A 180 -19.54 6.53 -10.64
CA GLN A 180 -20.34 7.05 -11.74
C GLN A 180 -21.69 6.33 -11.77
N THR A 181 -22.76 7.08 -12.06
CA THR A 181 -24.05 6.50 -12.34
C THR A 181 -24.05 5.95 -13.75
N VAL A 182 -24.30 4.66 -13.90
CA VAL A 182 -24.48 4.03 -15.20
C VAL A 182 -25.97 3.96 -15.48
N HIS A 183 -26.42 4.68 -16.53
CA HIS A 183 -27.77 4.53 -17.07
C HIS A 183 -27.73 3.37 -18.07
N THR A 184 -28.33 2.24 -17.70
CA THR A 184 -28.51 1.14 -18.65
C THR A 184 -29.83 1.37 -19.39
N ASP A 185 -29.77 1.68 -20.68
CA ASP A 185 -30.93 1.79 -21.54
C ASP A 185 -31.66 0.45 -21.82
N GLN A 186 -31.18 -0.62 -21.27
CA GLN A 186 -31.75 -1.95 -21.42
C GLN A 186 -32.15 -2.53 -20.06
N GLY A 187 -33.47 -2.59 -19.89
CA GLY A 187 -34.08 -3.19 -18.74
C GLY A 187 -33.73 -4.66 -18.56
N ARG A 188 -33.58 -5.03 -17.26
CA ARG A 188 -33.37 -6.34 -16.68
C ARG A 188 -32.00 -6.95 -16.92
N LEU A 189 -31.18 -6.83 -15.89
CA LEU A 189 -30.15 -7.81 -15.58
C LEU A 189 -30.84 -9.18 -15.47
N SER A 190 -30.65 -10.06 -16.44
CA SER A 190 -30.91 -11.48 -16.26
C SER A 190 -29.76 -12.03 -15.43
N VAL A 191 -29.99 -12.26 -14.17
CA VAL A 191 -29.07 -13.05 -13.33
C VAL A 191 -29.22 -14.50 -13.76
N PRO A 192 -28.13 -15.20 -14.13
CA PRO A 192 -28.17 -16.61 -14.49
C PRO A 192 -28.53 -17.49 -13.30
#